data_15ea27f4a1bbf61f3eb5bc0694964242
#
_entry.id   15ea27f4a1bbf61f3eb5bc0694964242
#
_cell.length_a   1.000
_cell.length_b   1.000
_cell.length_c   1.000
_cell.angle_alpha   90.00
_cell.angle_beta   90.00
_cell.angle_gamma   90.00
#
_symmetry.space_group_name_H-M   'P 1'
#
loop_
_entity.id
_entity.type
_entity.pdbx_description
1 polymer ?
#
loop_
_entity_poly.entity_id
_entity_poly.type
_entity_poly.pdbx_seq_one_letter_code
_entity_poly.pdbx_strand_id
1 'polypeptide(L)'
;MIFKPAQLGMAKLDRQELEADKKSCRKIGPCGVGKKALYLNSFYIDRRYYLPYGSISRVFKRVAMSSGGFTGKGMFASMAYLVVEYDGGKQKQCNFKDERDVDKLLEVLAKEQPQIRL
;
A
#
# COMPACT_ATOMS: atom_id res chain seq x y z
N MET A 1 -4.44 -21.09 7.84
CA MET A 1 -3.87 -20.15 8.78
C MET A 1 -4.09 -18.73 8.29
N ILE A 2 -4.67 -17.90 9.12
CA ILE A 2 -4.99 -16.54 8.75
C ILE A 2 -3.93 -15.60 9.33
N PHE A 3 -3.20 -14.93 8.46
CA PHE A 3 -2.23 -13.94 8.91
C PHE A 3 -2.96 -12.62 9.15
N LYS A 4 -2.89 -12.14 10.38
CA LYS A 4 -3.47 -10.86 10.71
C LYS A 4 -2.50 -9.76 10.36
N PRO A 5 -2.97 -8.69 9.70
CA PRO A 5 -2.09 -7.55 9.45
C PRO A 5 -1.74 -6.87 10.77
N ALA A 6 -0.50 -6.42 10.87
CA ALA A 6 -0.01 -5.71 12.03
C ALA A 6 -0.42 -4.25 11.96
N GLN A 7 -0.58 -3.62 13.12
CA GLN A 7 -0.83 -2.19 13.21
C GLN A 7 0.42 -1.44 12.77
N LEU A 8 0.30 -0.59 11.77
CA LEU A 8 1.43 0.18 11.27
C LEU A 8 1.58 1.51 11.98
N GLY A 9 0.49 2.23 12.16
CA GLY A 9 0.52 3.54 12.79
C GLY A 9 -0.04 3.51 14.19
N MET A 10 -0.40 4.66 14.72
CA MET A 10 -0.95 4.79 16.06
C MET A 10 -2.44 4.48 16.11
N ALA A 11 -3.15 4.63 15.01
CA ALA A 11 -4.56 4.31 14.94
C ALA A 11 -4.76 2.80 14.89
N LYS A 12 -5.77 2.32 15.59
CA LYS A 12 -6.02 0.89 15.75
C LYS A 12 -7.49 0.59 15.46
N LEU A 13 -7.72 -0.50 14.75
CA LEU A 13 -9.08 -1.02 14.57
C LEU A 13 -9.33 -2.14 15.55
N ASP A 14 -10.57 -2.27 15.99
CA ASP A 14 -11.00 -3.40 16.78
C ASP A 14 -10.80 -4.68 15.98
N ARG A 15 -10.47 -5.76 16.66
CA ARG A 15 -10.16 -7.03 16.03
C ARG A 15 -11.26 -7.54 15.12
N GLN A 16 -12.52 -7.44 15.57
CA GLN A 16 -13.65 -7.90 14.78
C GLN A 16 -13.87 -7.03 13.55
N GLU A 17 -13.72 -5.73 13.71
CA GLU A 17 -13.82 -4.80 12.59
C GLU A 17 -12.72 -5.05 11.57
N LEU A 18 -11.51 -5.29 12.04
CA LEU A 18 -10.37 -5.54 11.18
C LEU A 18 -10.56 -6.82 10.36
N GLU A 19 -10.98 -7.89 11.01
CA GLU A 19 -11.20 -9.16 10.32
C GLU A 19 -12.30 -9.04 9.25
N ALA A 20 -13.39 -8.40 9.58
CA ALA A 20 -14.51 -8.22 8.66
C ALA A 20 -14.10 -7.34 7.48
N ASP A 21 -13.40 -6.25 7.75
CA ASP A 21 -12.99 -5.32 6.72
C ASP A 21 -11.96 -5.94 5.78
N LYS A 22 -11.00 -6.65 6.34
CA LYS A 22 -9.98 -7.31 5.53
C LYS A 22 -10.58 -8.40 4.64
N LYS A 23 -11.54 -9.14 5.17
CA LYS A 23 -12.21 -10.20 4.41
C LYS A 23 -12.93 -9.67 3.19
N SER A 24 -13.49 -8.48 3.28
CA SER A 24 -14.24 -7.85 2.20
C SER A 24 -13.41 -6.85 1.39
N CYS A 25 -12.11 -6.68 1.70
CA CYS A 25 -11.30 -5.71 0.99
C CYS A 25 -11.05 -6.13 -0.46
N ARG A 26 -10.84 -5.13 -1.30
CA ARG A 26 -10.47 -5.35 -2.70
C ARG A 26 -8.95 -5.47 -2.80
N LYS A 27 -8.48 -6.61 -3.24
CA LYS A 27 -7.05 -6.82 -3.43
C LYS A 27 -6.58 -6.20 -4.73
N ILE A 28 -5.53 -5.40 -4.66
CA ILE A 28 -4.91 -4.77 -5.81
C ILE A 28 -3.41 -4.95 -5.67
N GLY A 29 -2.83 -5.84 -6.48
CA GLY A 29 -1.43 -6.22 -6.31
C GLY A 29 -1.20 -6.85 -4.94
N PRO A 30 -0.14 -6.46 -4.23
CA PRO A 30 0.11 -6.99 -2.88
C PRO A 30 -0.71 -6.32 -1.79
N CYS A 31 -1.42 -5.24 -2.11
CA CYS A 31 -2.17 -4.45 -1.14
C CYS A 31 -3.66 -4.75 -1.23
N GLY A 32 -4.43 -4.18 -0.31
CA GLY A 32 -5.88 -4.30 -0.31
C GLY A 32 -6.54 -3.01 0.16
N VAL A 33 -7.67 -2.69 -0.46
CA VAL A 33 -8.47 -1.50 -0.11
C VAL A 33 -9.73 -1.96 0.58
N GLY A 34 -9.81 -1.73 1.89
CA GLY A 34 -11.00 -2.02 2.67
C GLY A 34 -11.87 -0.78 2.82
N LYS A 35 -12.97 -0.92 3.53
CA LYS A 35 -13.84 0.22 3.82
C LYS A 35 -13.31 1.08 4.95
N LYS A 36 -12.62 0.47 5.90
CA LYS A 36 -12.13 1.15 7.10
C LYS A 36 -10.63 1.36 7.11
N ALA A 37 -9.89 0.54 6.39
CA ALA A 37 -8.44 0.59 6.41
C ALA A 37 -7.84 0.20 5.07
N LEU A 38 -6.62 0.68 4.86
CA LEU A 38 -5.78 0.28 3.74
C LEU A 38 -4.83 -0.81 4.23
N TYR A 39 -4.77 -1.90 3.51
CA TYR A 39 -3.91 -3.04 3.85
C TYR A 39 -2.68 -3.01 2.99
N LEU A 40 -1.52 -3.00 3.64
CA LEU A 40 -0.24 -2.80 2.99
C LEU A 40 0.62 -4.05 3.05
N ASN A 41 1.21 -4.38 1.93
CA ASN A 41 2.14 -5.47 1.81
C ASN A 41 3.08 -5.16 0.64
N SER A 42 4.23 -5.81 0.62
CA SER A 42 5.18 -5.67 -0.49
C SER A 42 5.29 -6.99 -1.22
N PHE A 43 5.53 -6.90 -2.50
CA PHE A 43 5.62 -8.08 -3.33
C PHE A 43 6.84 -8.95 -3.02
N TYR A 44 7.93 -8.38 -2.51
CA TYR A 44 9.13 -9.14 -2.13
C TYR A 44 9.07 -9.71 -0.73
N ILE A 45 8.44 -9.00 0.18
CA ILE A 45 8.46 -9.33 1.61
C ILE A 45 7.02 -9.44 2.08
N ASP A 46 6.67 -10.61 2.57
CA ASP A 46 5.32 -10.84 3.06
C ASP A 46 5.17 -10.30 4.49
N ARG A 47 5.06 -8.98 4.58
CA ARG A 47 4.80 -8.27 5.83
C ARG A 47 3.52 -7.48 5.66
N ARG A 48 2.48 -7.88 6.37
CA ARG A 48 1.16 -7.30 6.23
C ARG A 48 0.88 -6.31 7.33
N TYR A 49 0.47 -5.11 6.91
CA TYR A 49 0.13 -4.04 7.84
C TYR A 49 -1.23 -3.47 7.47
N TYR A 50 -1.87 -2.80 8.41
CA TYR A 50 -3.07 -2.05 8.12
C TYR A 50 -2.95 -0.63 8.64
N LEU A 51 -3.62 0.30 7.95
CA LEU A 51 -3.71 1.70 8.35
C LEU A 51 -5.15 2.14 8.20
N PRO A 52 -5.84 2.50 9.30
CA PRO A 52 -7.14 3.14 9.16
C PRO A 52 -7.03 4.42 8.35
N TYR A 53 -8.02 4.72 7.53
CA TYR A 53 -7.95 5.85 6.61
C TYR A 53 -7.78 7.19 7.33
N GLY A 54 -8.29 7.31 8.55
CA GLY A 54 -8.14 8.53 9.34
C GLY A 54 -6.70 8.89 9.69
N SER A 55 -5.78 7.92 9.68
CA SER A 55 -4.37 8.19 9.94
C SER A 55 -3.58 8.52 8.68
N ILE A 56 -4.16 8.33 7.50
CA ILE A 56 -3.46 8.53 6.24
C ILE A 56 -3.65 9.96 5.78
N SER A 57 -2.54 10.65 5.51
CA SER A 57 -2.59 12.02 5.00
C SER A 57 -2.42 12.07 3.50
N ARG A 58 -1.59 11.21 2.94
CA ARG A 58 -1.30 11.24 1.51
C ARG A 58 -0.91 9.85 1.01
N VAL A 59 -1.29 9.54 -0.22
CA VAL A 59 -0.86 8.31 -0.90
C VAL A 59 -0.44 8.69 -2.32
N PHE A 60 0.71 8.23 -2.76
CA PHE A 60 1.19 8.56 -4.09
C PHE A 60 2.05 7.43 -4.65
N LYS A 61 2.27 7.50 -5.96
CA LYS A 61 3.12 6.55 -6.68
C LYS A 61 4.53 7.10 -6.78
N ARG A 62 5.51 6.23 -6.57
CA ARG A 62 6.91 6.54 -6.81
C ARG A 62 7.48 5.48 -7.73
N VAL A 63 8.16 5.91 -8.77
CA VAL A 63 8.85 4.99 -9.67
C VAL A 63 10.34 5.23 -9.49
N ALA A 64 11.05 4.18 -9.09
CA ALA A 64 12.49 4.22 -8.97
C ALA A 64 13.10 3.40 -10.10
N MET A 65 14.05 3.96 -10.80
CA MET A 65 14.79 3.25 -11.83
C MET A 65 16.13 2.82 -11.26
N SER A 66 16.36 1.53 -11.23
CA SER A 66 17.67 1.04 -10.86
C SER A 66 18.50 0.95 -12.13
N SER A 67 19.61 1.64 -12.15
CA SER A 67 20.57 1.48 -13.22
C SER A 67 21.19 0.11 -13.04
N GLY A 68 20.80 -0.86 -13.86
CA GLY A 68 21.31 -2.20 -13.77
C GLY A 68 22.75 -2.30 -14.22
N GLY A 69 23.65 -1.60 -13.56
CA GLY A 69 25.04 -1.53 -13.95
C GLY A 69 25.75 -2.85 -13.99
N PHE A 70 25.19 -3.87 -13.43
CA PHE A 70 25.80 -5.20 -13.42
C PHE A 70 25.55 -5.99 -14.68
N THR A 71 24.55 -5.64 -15.43
CA THR A 71 24.18 -6.47 -16.57
C THR A 71 25.00 -6.19 -17.79
N GLY A 72 25.67 -5.07 -17.83
CA GLY A 72 26.41 -4.67 -19.00
C GLY A 72 25.54 -4.49 -20.24
N LYS A 73 24.25 -4.69 -20.12
CA LYS A 73 23.32 -4.61 -21.23
C LYS A 73 22.47 -3.35 -21.21
N GLY A 74 22.75 -2.46 -20.28
CA GLY A 74 21.98 -1.22 -20.19
C GLY A 74 20.51 -1.42 -19.84
N MET A 75 20.19 -2.55 -19.26
CA MET A 75 18.81 -2.80 -18.87
C MET A 75 18.47 -2.07 -17.58
N PHE A 76 17.42 -1.29 -17.63
CA PHE A 76 16.91 -0.59 -16.47
C PHE A 76 15.67 -1.31 -15.97
N ALA A 77 15.68 -1.66 -14.70
CA ALA A 77 14.49 -2.19 -14.06
C ALA A 77 13.80 -1.05 -13.34
N SER A 78 12.59 -0.72 -13.77
CA SER A 78 11.78 0.25 -13.04
C SER A 78 10.98 -0.48 -11.97
N MET A 79 10.96 0.06 -10.77
CA MET A 79 10.20 -0.46 -9.65
C MET A 79 9.14 0.55 -9.26
N ALA A 80 7.91 0.10 -9.20
CA ALA A 80 6.81 0.95 -8.78
C ALA A 80 6.55 0.75 -7.29
N TYR A 81 6.38 1.85 -6.59
CA TYR A 81 6.11 1.86 -5.14
C TYR A 81 4.84 2.63 -4.87
N LEU A 82 4.05 2.10 -3.97
CA LEU A 82 2.98 2.87 -3.35
C LEU A 82 3.55 3.46 -2.07
N VAL A 83 3.52 4.78 -1.95
CA VAL A 83 4.02 5.48 -0.76
C VAL A 83 2.83 6.03 0.00
N VAL A 84 2.77 5.68 1.28
CA VAL A 84 1.68 6.12 2.16
C VAL A 84 2.28 6.97 3.27
N GLU A 85 1.80 8.21 3.39
CA GLU A 85 2.18 9.09 4.49
C GLU A 85 1.11 9.03 5.56
N TYR A 86 1.52 8.84 6.80
CA TYR A 86 0.61 8.66 7.92
C TYR A 86 1.21 9.21 9.22
N ASP A 87 0.37 9.37 10.22
CA ASP A 87 0.76 9.81 11.57
C ASP A 87 1.66 11.06 11.57
N GLY A 88 1.32 12.03 10.70
CA GLY A 88 1.98 13.32 10.74
C GLY A 88 3.40 13.39 10.17
N GLY A 89 3.82 12.41 9.38
CA GLY A 89 5.13 12.49 8.73
C GLY A 89 5.83 11.18 8.52
N LYS A 90 5.25 10.10 8.99
CA LYS A 90 5.80 8.77 8.73
C LYS A 90 5.42 8.31 7.34
N GLN A 91 6.25 7.50 6.74
CA GLN A 91 6.02 6.96 5.41
C GLN A 91 6.23 5.45 5.38
N LYS A 92 5.40 4.78 4.59
CA LYS A 92 5.57 3.37 4.28
C LYS A 92 5.57 3.18 2.78
N GLN A 93 6.54 2.47 2.27
CA GLN A 93 6.64 2.15 0.85
C GLN A 93 6.33 0.69 0.62
N CYS A 94 5.51 0.41 -0.38
CA CYS A 94 5.16 -0.94 -0.77
C CYS A 94 5.55 -1.18 -2.21
N ASN A 95 6.34 -2.21 -2.46
CA ASN A 95 6.74 -2.58 -3.82
C ASN A 95 5.61 -3.27 -4.54
N PHE A 96 5.39 -2.86 -5.78
CA PHE A 96 4.43 -3.51 -6.66
C PHE A 96 5.18 -4.12 -7.83
N LYS A 97 4.75 -5.29 -8.24
CA LYS A 97 5.28 -5.95 -9.41
C LYS A 97 4.85 -5.23 -10.69
N ASP A 98 3.64 -4.71 -10.69
CA ASP A 98 3.05 -4.05 -11.86
C ASP A 98 2.65 -2.64 -11.51
N GLU A 99 3.20 -1.66 -12.23
CA GLU A 99 2.89 -0.26 -12.02
C GLU A 99 1.39 0.04 -12.22
N ARG A 100 0.73 -0.69 -13.10
CA ARG A 100 -0.70 -0.52 -13.34
C ARG A 100 -1.54 -0.79 -12.12
N ASP A 101 -1.08 -1.69 -11.24
CA ASP A 101 -1.78 -1.96 -9.99
C ASP A 101 -1.70 -0.78 -9.04
N VAL A 102 -0.58 -0.06 -9.02
CA VAL A 102 -0.46 1.16 -8.23
C VAL A 102 -1.45 2.20 -8.72
N ASP A 103 -1.51 2.40 -10.02
CA ASP A 103 -2.44 3.36 -10.63
C ASP A 103 -3.89 3.01 -10.32
N LYS A 104 -4.22 1.73 -10.41
CA LYS A 104 -5.57 1.25 -10.11
C LYS A 104 -5.94 1.47 -8.65
N LEU A 105 -5.00 1.22 -7.75
CA LEU A 105 -5.22 1.45 -6.32
C LEU A 105 -5.46 2.92 -6.03
N LEU A 106 -4.68 3.80 -6.64
CA LEU A 106 -4.86 5.24 -6.48
C LEU A 106 -6.21 5.71 -7.02
N GLU A 107 -6.67 5.15 -8.15
CA GLU A 107 -8.00 5.44 -8.68
C GLU A 107 -9.10 5.06 -7.70
N VAL A 108 -9.00 3.87 -7.13
CA VAL A 108 -9.98 3.39 -6.17
C VAL A 108 -10.00 4.28 -4.93
N LEU A 109 -8.84 4.68 -4.43
CA LEU A 109 -8.75 5.58 -3.28
C LEU A 109 -9.33 6.94 -3.58
N ALA A 110 -9.07 7.48 -4.77
CA ALA A 110 -9.63 8.77 -5.15
C ALA A 110 -11.16 8.76 -5.15
N LYS A 111 -11.72 7.63 -5.49
CA LYS A 111 -13.17 7.45 -5.56
C LYS A 111 -13.79 7.21 -4.19
N GLU A 112 -13.19 6.33 -3.41
CA GLU A 112 -13.78 5.88 -2.15
C GLU A 112 -13.32 6.66 -0.93
N GLN A 113 -12.13 7.26 -0.98
CA GLN A 113 -11.56 8.03 0.13
C GLN A 113 -11.05 9.38 -0.37
N PRO A 114 -11.94 10.27 -0.81
CA PRO A 114 -11.51 11.53 -1.43
C PRO A 114 -10.82 12.49 -0.47
N GLN A 115 -10.91 12.26 0.83
CA GLN A 115 -10.22 13.08 1.83
C GLN A 115 -8.71 12.83 1.84
N ILE A 116 -8.24 11.73 1.26
CA ILE A 116 -6.81 11.43 1.21
C ILE A 116 -6.20 12.17 0.02
N ARG A 117 -5.08 12.84 0.25
CA ARG A 117 -4.34 13.53 -0.82
C ARG A 117 -3.59 12.51 -1.65
N LEU A 118 -3.69 12.68 -2.93
CA LEU A 118 -2.99 11.80 -3.88
C LEU A 118 -1.92 12.52 -4.65
#